data_3e54c03cfbffb32fc2781a58ba319cb6
#
_entry.id   3e54c03cfbffb32fc2781a58ba319cb6
#
_cell.length_a   1.000
_cell.length_b   1.000
_cell.length_c   1.000
_cell.angle_alpha   90.00
_cell.angle_beta   90.00
_cell.angle_gamma   90.00
#
_symmetry.space_group_name_H-M   'P 1'
#
loop_
_entity.id
_entity.type
_entity.pdbx_description
1 polymer ?
#
loop_
_entity_poly.entity_id
_entity_poly.type
_entity_poly.pdbx_seq_one_letter_code
_entity_poly.pdbx_strand_id
1 'polypeptide(L)'
;AEAETIEVIGPEGKTISAAFVGYDHNTGFGLLRANQPLGVEPLKLGESSKVKGGDPVLVAGYGGADSVMAARVVSRKEFTGYWEYILEDAIYTSPPYANFGGTALIGRDGRLLGIGSLFTQLVIPEFGLIPCNIFIPIDLLNPILHDLITNGRSSKAPRPWLGINSEESHGRVFVTRV
;
A
#
# COMPACT_ATOMS: atom_id res chain seq x y z
N ALA A 1 2.04 -16.06 0.17
CA ALA A 1 3.06 -15.82 1.19
C ALA A 1 3.61 -17.17 1.64
N GLU A 2 4.92 -17.33 1.59
CA GLU A 2 5.62 -18.57 1.92
C GLU A 2 6.18 -18.55 3.37
N ALA A 3 5.70 -17.59 4.19
CA ALA A 3 6.15 -17.46 5.55
C ALA A 3 5.57 -18.59 6.42
N GLU A 4 6.44 -19.36 7.07
CA GLU A 4 6.05 -20.42 8.01
C GLU A 4 5.57 -19.85 9.35
N THR A 5 6.10 -18.70 9.74
CA THR A 5 5.74 -17.98 10.98
C THR A 5 5.52 -16.50 10.67
N ILE A 6 4.52 -15.92 11.33
CA ILE A 6 4.21 -14.49 11.24
C ILE A 6 4.21 -13.92 12.65
N GLU A 7 4.94 -12.83 12.82
CA GLU A 7 5.05 -12.13 14.10
C GLU A 7 4.75 -10.63 13.90
N VAL A 8 4.10 -10.04 14.89
CA VAL A 8 3.85 -8.61 14.96
C VAL A 8 4.59 -8.06 16.18
N ILE A 9 5.33 -6.99 16.00
CA ILE A 9 6.05 -6.33 17.09
C ILE A 9 5.18 -5.18 17.60
N GLY A 10 4.76 -5.26 18.86
CA GLY A 10 3.96 -4.24 19.52
C GLY A 10 4.78 -3.00 19.94
N PRO A 11 4.13 -1.97 20.53
CA PRO A 11 4.76 -0.67 20.84
C PRO A 11 5.97 -0.76 21.77
N GLU A 12 5.96 -1.71 22.71
CA GLU A 12 7.04 -1.93 23.68
C GLU A 12 8.12 -2.91 23.17
N GLY A 13 8.13 -3.21 21.87
CA GLY A 13 9.04 -4.20 21.28
C GLY A 13 8.64 -5.66 21.56
N LYS A 14 7.49 -5.90 22.17
CA LYS A 14 6.98 -7.25 22.44
C LYS A 14 6.57 -7.93 21.15
N THR A 15 7.16 -9.07 20.87
CA THR A 15 6.78 -9.91 19.72
C THR A 15 5.53 -10.73 20.05
N ILE A 16 4.54 -10.69 19.17
CA ILE A 16 3.26 -11.38 19.28
C ILE A 16 3.06 -12.21 18.02
N SER A 17 2.81 -13.50 18.17
CA SER A 17 2.46 -14.36 17.03
C SER A 17 1.18 -13.86 16.36
N ALA A 18 1.13 -13.96 15.04
CA ALA A 18 -0.04 -13.63 14.25
C ALA A 18 -0.39 -14.74 13.28
N ALA A 19 -1.66 -14.81 12.93
CA ALA A 19 -2.17 -15.71 11.90
C ALA A 19 -2.44 -14.94 10.62
N PHE A 20 -2.16 -15.56 9.49
CA PHE A 20 -2.62 -15.09 8.20
C PHE A 20 -4.14 -15.23 8.11
N VAL A 21 -4.83 -14.16 7.73
CA VAL A 21 -6.30 -14.13 7.58
C VAL A 21 -6.69 -14.14 6.11
N GLY A 22 -6.07 -13.31 5.30
CA GLY A 22 -6.39 -13.25 3.88
C GLY A 22 -5.50 -12.29 3.10
N TYR A 23 -5.58 -12.42 1.77
CA TYR A 23 -4.86 -11.56 0.83
C TYR A 23 -5.68 -11.30 -0.42
N ASP A 24 -5.67 -10.07 -0.90
CA ASP A 24 -6.29 -9.70 -2.17
C ASP A 24 -5.22 -9.34 -3.22
N HIS A 25 -5.10 -10.19 -4.22
CA HIS A 25 -4.12 -10.01 -5.30
C HIS A 25 -4.40 -8.80 -6.20
N ASN A 26 -5.64 -8.28 -6.21
CA ASN A 26 -5.99 -7.13 -7.05
C ASN A 26 -5.54 -5.81 -6.43
N THR A 27 -5.52 -5.72 -5.10
CA THR A 27 -5.15 -4.50 -4.38
C THR A 27 -3.84 -4.60 -3.63
N GLY A 28 -3.35 -5.82 -3.37
CA GLY A 28 -2.16 -6.07 -2.55
C GLY A 28 -2.41 -5.99 -1.04
N PHE A 29 -3.66 -5.83 -0.57
CA PHE A 29 -3.94 -5.87 0.85
C PHE A 29 -3.79 -7.27 1.44
N GLY A 30 -2.94 -7.37 2.47
CA GLY A 30 -2.84 -8.55 3.34
C GLY A 30 -3.47 -8.27 4.70
N LEU A 31 -4.17 -9.25 5.26
CA LEU A 31 -4.79 -9.18 6.57
C LEU A 31 -4.17 -10.22 7.50
N LEU A 32 -3.69 -9.75 8.64
CA LEU A 32 -3.15 -10.59 9.72
C LEU A 32 -4.00 -10.42 10.97
N ARG A 33 -4.04 -11.46 11.79
CA ARG A 33 -4.68 -11.42 13.10
C ARG A 33 -3.65 -11.75 14.17
N ALA A 34 -3.36 -10.79 15.04
CA ALA A 34 -2.53 -11.03 16.20
C ALA A 34 -3.24 -11.99 17.18
N ASN A 35 -2.51 -12.95 17.75
CA ASN A 35 -3.05 -13.94 18.70
C ASN A 35 -3.27 -13.39 20.11
N GLN A 36 -2.82 -12.16 20.37
CA GLN A 36 -3.01 -11.41 21.60
C GLN A 36 -3.32 -9.94 21.27
N PRO A 37 -3.98 -9.20 22.17
CA PRO A 37 -4.18 -7.77 22.02
C PRO A 37 -2.86 -7.02 21.83
N LEU A 38 -2.82 -6.11 20.86
CA LEU A 38 -1.65 -5.31 20.57
C LEU A 38 -1.45 -4.12 21.54
N GLY A 39 -2.47 -3.78 22.33
CA GLY A 39 -2.41 -2.67 23.28
C GLY A 39 -2.35 -1.29 22.63
N VAL A 40 -2.80 -1.17 21.38
CA VAL A 40 -2.83 0.09 20.63
C VAL A 40 -4.27 0.42 20.19
N GLU A 41 -4.56 1.73 20.13
CA GLU A 41 -5.79 2.20 19.53
C GLU A 41 -5.70 2.10 18.00
N PRO A 42 -6.71 1.52 17.33
CA PRO A 42 -6.71 1.41 15.88
C PRO A 42 -6.87 2.79 15.22
N LEU A 43 -6.14 3.02 14.13
CA LEU A 43 -6.37 4.20 13.30
C LEU A 43 -7.75 4.13 12.64
N LYS A 44 -8.49 5.25 12.70
CA LYS A 44 -9.74 5.39 11.97
C LYS A 44 -9.45 5.47 10.48
N LEU A 45 -10.21 4.74 9.67
CA LEU A 45 -10.11 4.83 8.21
C LEU A 45 -10.60 6.20 7.75
N GLY A 46 -9.87 6.79 6.81
CA GLY A 46 -10.22 8.03 6.14
C GLY A 46 -10.89 7.78 4.80
N GLU A 47 -10.98 8.83 4.01
CA GLU A 47 -11.51 8.81 2.64
C GLU A 47 -10.37 9.18 1.67
N SER A 48 -9.67 8.17 1.18
CA SER A 48 -8.51 8.39 0.29
C SER A 48 -8.88 9.01 -1.05
N SER A 49 -10.12 8.85 -1.51
CA SER A 49 -10.65 9.49 -2.72
C SER A 49 -10.69 11.02 -2.65
N LYS A 50 -10.70 11.60 -1.46
CA LYS A 50 -10.68 13.06 -1.26
C LYS A 50 -9.29 13.68 -1.32
N VAL A 51 -8.25 12.86 -1.25
CA VAL A 51 -6.85 13.31 -1.24
C VAL A 51 -6.44 13.79 -2.62
N LYS A 52 -5.76 14.94 -2.68
CA LYS A 52 -5.34 15.59 -3.92
C LYS A 52 -3.82 15.83 -3.95
N GLY A 53 -3.30 16.04 -5.15
CA GLY A 53 -1.93 16.53 -5.33
C GLY A 53 -1.69 17.83 -4.54
N GLY A 54 -0.56 17.93 -3.86
CA GLY A 54 -0.20 19.02 -2.97
C GLY A 54 -0.61 18.84 -1.51
N ASP A 55 -1.53 17.92 -1.19
CA ASP A 55 -1.98 17.71 0.19
C ASP A 55 -0.83 17.23 1.08
N PRO A 56 -0.66 17.85 2.26
CA PRO A 56 0.31 17.36 3.24
C PRO A 56 -0.23 16.13 3.94
N VAL A 57 0.67 15.17 4.15
CA VAL A 57 0.39 13.89 4.80
C VAL A 57 1.55 13.52 5.72
N LEU A 58 1.31 12.58 6.63
CA LEU A 58 2.35 11.94 7.42
C LEU A 58 2.50 10.49 6.95
N VAL A 59 3.75 10.04 6.89
CA VAL A 59 4.09 8.62 6.71
C VAL A 59 4.60 8.11 8.05
N ALA A 60 3.94 7.10 8.61
CA ALA A 60 4.30 6.53 9.90
C ALA A 60 4.69 5.05 9.74
N GLY A 61 5.91 4.74 10.16
CA GLY A 61 6.44 3.38 10.25
C GLY A 61 6.50 2.87 11.69
N TYR A 62 7.09 1.70 11.88
CA TYR A 62 7.40 1.17 13.19
C TYR A 62 8.53 1.97 13.84
N GLY A 63 8.42 2.28 15.13
CA GLY A 63 9.47 3.01 15.90
C GLY A 63 8.96 4.26 16.63
N GLY A 64 7.65 4.47 16.71
CA GLY A 64 7.04 5.60 17.43
C GLY A 64 7.25 6.94 16.72
N ALA A 65 7.37 8.02 17.49
CA ALA A 65 7.43 9.39 16.95
C ALA A 65 8.64 9.63 16.02
N ASP A 66 9.76 8.96 16.27
CA ASP A 66 10.99 9.08 15.46
C ASP A 66 10.86 8.41 14.08
N SER A 67 9.83 7.61 13.90
CA SER A 67 9.50 6.91 12.64
C SER A 67 8.32 7.54 11.90
N VAL A 68 8.09 8.82 12.11
CA VAL A 68 7.07 9.62 11.42
C VAL A 68 7.75 10.67 10.56
N MET A 69 7.36 10.75 9.30
CA MET A 69 7.90 11.71 8.34
C MET A 69 6.79 12.51 7.68
N ALA A 70 6.98 13.82 7.58
CA ALA A 70 6.10 14.66 6.78
C ALA A 70 6.40 14.48 5.28
N ALA A 71 5.35 14.32 4.50
CA ALA A 71 5.41 14.20 3.06
C ALA A 71 4.27 14.99 2.40
N ARG A 72 4.28 15.04 1.08
CA ARG A 72 3.18 15.57 0.27
C ARG A 72 2.76 14.57 -0.78
N VAL A 73 1.48 14.56 -1.07
CA VAL A 73 0.97 13.86 -2.25
C VAL A 73 1.45 14.63 -3.50
N VAL A 74 2.22 13.96 -4.34
CA VAL A 74 2.78 14.57 -5.56
C VAL A 74 2.01 14.19 -6.81
N SER A 75 1.31 13.06 -6.77
CA SER A 75 0.45 12.62 -7.88
C SER A 75 -0.60 11.64 -7.39
N ARG A 76 -1.68 11.57 -8.15
CA ARG A 76 -2.64 10.45 -8.13
C ARG A 76 -2.80 9.99 -9.56
N LYS A 77 -2.47 8.75 -9.83
CA LYS A 77 -2.59 8.16 -11.16
C LYS A 77 -2.54 6.65 -11.11
N GLU A 78 -2.85 6.03 -12.21
CA GLU A 78 -2.67 4.60 -12.39
C GLU A 78 -1.21 4.18 -12.13
N PHE A 79 -1.07 3.06 -11.45
CA PHE A 79 0.17 2.32 -11.31
C PHE A 79 -0.05 0.90 -11.80
N THR A 80 0.83 0.45 -12.68
CA THR A 80 0.89 -0.92 -13.17
C THR A 80 2.21 -1.53 -12.74
N GLY A 81 2.17 -2.50 -11.84
CA GLY A 81 3.32 -3.28 -11.40
C GLY A 81 3.67 -4.39 -12.41
N TYR A 82 4.90 -4.90 -12.32
CA TYR A 82 5.33 -6.01 -13.17
C TYR A 82 4.62 -7.32 -12.83
N TRP A 83 4.35 -7.56 -11.54
CA TRP A 83 3.72 -8.79 -11.05
C TRP A 83 2.80 -8.55 -9.83
N GLU A 84 2.74 -7.32 -9.31
CA GLU A 84 2.00 -7.06 -8.09
C GLU A 84 0.51 -6.86 -8.39
N TYR A 85 0.18 -5.71 -8.93
CA TYR A 85 -1.22 -5.31 -9.17
C TYR A 85 -1.30 -4.09 -10.10
N ILE A 86 -2.52 -3.76 -10.48
CA ILE A 86 -2.88 -2.51 -11.14
C ILE A 86 -3.73 -1.71 -10.17
N LEU A 87 -3.28 -0.52 -9.81
CA LEU A 87 -4.02 0.44 -9.00
C LEU A 87 -4.46 1.60 -9.89
N GLU A 88 -5.75 1.77 -10.09
CA GLU A 88 -6.29 2.83 -10.98
C GLU A 88 -5.97 4.24 -10.46
N ASP A 89 -5.84 4.41 -9.14
CA ASP A 89 -5.68 5.71 -8.48
C ASP A 89 -4.69 5.62 -7.31
N ALA A 90 -3.47 5.16 -7.57
CA ALA A 90 -2.42 5.06 -6.57
C ALA A 90 -2.02 6.44 -6.03
N ILE A 91 -1.66 6.51 -4.74
CA ILE A 91 -1.21 7.75 -4.10
C ILE A 91 0.31 7.78 -4.13
N TYR A 92 0.88 8.79 -4.77
CA TYR A 92 2.33 9.01 -4.81
C TYR A 92 2.71 10.11 -3.85
N THR A 93 3.71 9.85 -2.98
CA THR A 93 4.18 10.83 -2.00
C THR A 93 5.67 11.07 -2.09
N SER A 94 6.11 12.30 -1.82
CA SER A 94 7.52 12.71 -1.74
C SER A 94 7.70 13.67 -0.55
N PRO A 95 8.86 13.67 0.15
CA PRO A 95 9.99 12.76 -0.03
C PRO A 95 9.63 11.30 0.30
N PRO A 96 10.41 10.32 -0.20
CA PRO A 96 10.15 8.93 0.09
C PRO A 96 10.60 8.54 1.50
N TYR A 97 9.82 7.69 2.15
CA TYR A 97 10.17 7.02 3.39
C TYR A 97 10.91 5.71 3.07
N ALA A 98 12.09 5.51 3.66
CA ALA A 98 12.97 4.41 3.27
C ALA A 98 12.36 3.01 3.54
N ASN A 99 11.74 2.83 4.71
CA ASN A 99 11.13 1.56 5.12
C ASN A 99 9.62 1.57 4.82
N PHE A 100 9.26 1.82 3.58
CA PHE A 100 7.91 2.14 3.13
C PHE A 100 6.89 0.99 3.25
N GLY A 101 7.33 -0.27 3.19
CA GLY A 101 6.44 -1.43 3.17
C GLY A 101 5.54 -1.51 4.41
N GLY A 102 4.22 -1.45 4.21
CA GLY A 102 3.24 -1.51 5.28
C GLY A 102 3.09 -0.24 6.12
N THR A 103 3.78 0.87 5.80
CA THR A 103 3.63 2.13 6.54
C THR A 103 2.25 2.74 6.38
N ALA A 104 1.80 3.46 7.40
CA ALA A 104 0.54 4.19 7.35
C ALA A 104 0.71 5.55 6.68
N LEU A 105 -0.13 5.87 5.70
CA LEU A 105 -0.32 7.22 5.20
C LEU A 105 -1.45 7.89 5.98
N ILE A 106 -1.16 8.97 6.68
CA ILE A 106 -2.08 9.63 7.60
C ILE A 106 -2.39 11.03 7.10
N GLY A 107 -3.67 11.35 7.04
CA GLY A 107 -4.17 12.67 6.65
C GLY A 107 -4.09 13.71 7.78
N ARG A 108 -4.41 14.96 7.46
CA ARG A 108 -4.44 16.07 8.41
C ARG A 108 -5.42 15.86 9.57
N ASP A 109 -6.43 15.06 9.36
CA ASP A 109 -7.46 14.69 10.35
C ASP A 109 -7.08 13.48 11.20
N GLY A 110 -5.85 12.98 11.07
CA GLY A 110 -5.34 11.82 11.80
C GLY A 110 -5.90 10.48 11.31
N ARG A 111 -6.55 10.44 10.15
CA ARG A 111 -7.14 9.21 9.60
C ARG A 111 -6.19 8.53 8.61
N LEU A 112 -6.30 7.21 8.55
CA LEU A 112 -5.56 6.38 7.61
C LEU A 112 -6.08 6.58 6.19
N LEU A 113 -5.20 6.99 5.28
CA LEU A 113 -5.50 7.24 3.86
C LEU A 113 -4.95 6.18 2.92
N GLY A 114 -3.94 5.43 3.36
CA GLY A 114 -3.34 4.39 2.53
C GLY A 114 -2.28 3.59 3.27
N ILE A 115 -1.86 2.51 2.64
CA ILE A 115 -0.79 1.63 3.12
C ILE A 115 0.36 1.67 2.13
N GLY A 116 1.58 1.87 2.65
CA GLY A 116 2.81 1.94 1.86
C GLY A 116 3.12 0.61 1.18
N SER A 117 3.43 0.66 -0.09
CA SER A 117 3.65 -0.51 -0.90
C SER A 117 5.01 -0.53 -1.60
N LEU A 118 5.32 0.47 -2.40
CA LEU A 118 6.48 0.47 -3.27
C LEU A 118 7.26 1.77 -3.20
N PHE A 119 8.54 1.68 -3.59
CA PHE A 119 9.37 2.83 -3.95
C PHE A 119 9.44 2.94 -5.47
N THR A 120 9.35 4.16 -5.99
CA THR A 120 9.47 4.43 -7.41
C THR A 120 10.02 5.83 -7.67
N GLN A 121 10.20 6.15 -8.92
CA GLN A 121 10.51 7.50 -9.39
C GLN A 121 9.42 8.00 -10.32
N LEU A 122 9.07 9.26 -10.21
CA LEU A 122 8.04 9.90 -10.99
C LEU A 122 8.61 11.11 -11.72
N VAL A 123 8.38 11.18 -13.03
CA VAL A 123 8.69 12.39 -13.81
C VAL A 123 7.58 13.40 -13.58
N ILE A 124 7.89 14.54 -12.97
CA ILE A 124 6.97 15.66 -12.82
C ILE A 124 7.44 16.76 -13.75
N PRO A 125 6.56 17.31 -14.60
CA PRO A 125 6.89 18.48 -15.40
C PRO A 125 7.49 19.58 -14.52
N GLU A 126 8.52 20.28 -15.00
CA GLU A 126 9.25 21.35 -14.32
C GLU A 126 10.18 20.91 -13.16
N PHE A 127 9.92 19.77 -12.50
CA PHE A 127 10.74 19.25 -11.39
C PHE A 127 11.65 18.09 -11.79
N GLY A 128 11.41 17.49 -12.97
CA GLY A 128 12.19 16.33 -13.43
C GLY A 128 11.82 15.04 -12.69
N LEU A 129 12.80 14.17 -12.52
CA LEU A 129 12.64 12.86 -11.90
C LEU A 129 12.73 12.99 -10.38
N ILE A 130 11.66 12.68 -9.66
CA ILE A 130 11.62 12.72 -8.21
C ILE A 130 11.38 11.34 -7.61
N PRO A 131 12.08 10.99 -6.53
CA PRO A 131 11.84 9.75 -5.80
C PRO A 131 10.54 9.88 -4.98
N CYS A 132 9.76 8.80 -4.96
CA CYS A 132 8.48 8.76 -4.25
C CYS A 132 8.13 7.36 -3.76
N ASN A 133 7.21 7.30 -2.79
CA ASN A 133 6.54 6.05 -2.46
C ASN A 133 5.16 5.98 -3.09
N ILE A 134 4.71 4.75 -3.31
CA ILE A 134 3.35 4.43 -3.72
C ILE A 134 2.60 3.88 -2.50
N PHE A 135 1.41 4.43 -2.28
CA PHE A 135 0.47 3.96 -1.27
C PHE A 135 -0.78 3.42 -1.93
N ILE A 136 -1.25 2.28 -1.45
CA ILE A 136 -2.52 1.69 -1.83
C ILE A 136 -3.63 2.48 -1.13
N PRO A 137 -4.59 3.07 -1.86
CA PRO A 137 -5.67 3.85 -1.28
C PRO A 137 -6.52 3.02 -0.32
N ILE A 138 -6.80 3.55 0.88
CA ILE A 138 -7.54 2.81 1.92
C ILE A 138 -8.99 2.53 1.53
N ASP A 139 -9.59 3.34 0.66
CA ASP A 139 -10.97 3.13 0.18
C ASP A 139 -11.13 1.79 -0.56
N LEU A 140 -10.03 1.22 -1.08
CA LEU A 140 -10.04 -0.09 -1.72
C LEU A 140 -10.20 -1.25 -0.72
N LEU A 141 -9.96 -1.02 0.58
CA LEU A 141 -10.10 -2.05 1.61
C LEU A 141 -11.55 -2.34 1.96
N ASN A 142 -12.38 -1.31 2.15
CA ASN A 142 -13.75 -1.47 2.62
C ASN A 142 -14.58 -2.47 1.80
N PRO A 143 -14.55 -2.45 0.46
CA PRO A 143 -15.35 -3.37 -0.36
C PRO A 143 -14.94 -4.85 -0.24
N ILE A 144 -13.71 -5.13 0.22
CA ILE A 144 -13.15 -6.49 0.28
C ILE A 144 -12.91 -6.99 1.70
N LEU A 145 -12.99 -6.11 2.71
CA LEU A 145 -12.62 -6.45 4.10
C LEU A 145 -13.43 -7.61 4.65
N HIS A 146 -14.74 -7.62 4.43
CA HIS A 146 -15.61 -8.71 4.89
C HIS A 146 -15.19 -10.05 4.28
N ASP A 147 -14.93 -10.07 2.97
CA ASP A 147 -14.49 -11.27 2.26
C ASP A 147 -13.13 -11.76 2.74
N LEU A 148 -12.18 -10.83 2.98
CA LEU A 148 -10.87 -11.19 3.54
C LEU A 148 -10.99 -11.83 4.92
N ILE A 149 -11.88 -11.32 5.77
CA ILE A 149 -12.10 -11.86 7.12
C ILE A 149 -12.76 -13.25 7.08
N THR A 150 -13.72 -13.45 6.19
CA THR A 150 -14.57 -14.66 6.17
C THR A 150 -14.02 -15.75 5.26
N ASN A 151 -13.47 -15.37 4.11
CA ASN A 151 -13.09 -16.30 3.04
C ASN A 151 -11.57 -16.33 2.78
N GLY A 152 -10.81 -15.43 3.42
CA GLY A 152 -9.37 -15.26 3.19
C GLY A 152 -8.99 -14.63 1.85
N ARG A 153 -9.97 -14.28 1.03
CA ARG A 153 -9.78 -13.69 -0.30
C ARG A 153 -11.01 -12.92 -0.73
N SER A 154 -10.83 -11.97 -1.65
CA SER A 154 -11.95 -11.27 -2.29
C SER A 154 -12.83 -12.23 -3.09
N SER A 155 -14.14 -11.99 -3.10
CA SER A 155 -15.12 -12.70 -3.94
C SER A 155 -15.10 -12.25 -5.40
N LYS A 156 -14.38 -11.17 -5.71
CA LYS A 156 -14.20 -10.71 -7.09
C LYS A 156 -13.48 -11.78 -7.92
N ALA A 157 -13.91 -11.94 -9.17
CA ALA A 157 -13.25 -12.85 -10.10
C ALA A 157 -11.74 -12.49 -10.22
N PRO A 158 -10.84 -13.47 -10.10
CA PRO A 158 -9.42 -13.22 -10.28
C PRO A 158 -9.14 -12.74 -11.70
N ARG A 159 -8.21 -11.81 -11.84
CA ARG A 159 -7.74 -11.40 -13.17
C ARG A 159 -7.02 -12.58 -13.83
N PRO A 160 -7.24 -12.81 -15.13
CA PRO A 160 -6.52 -13.88 -15.83
C PRO A 160 -5.02 -13.59 -15.86
N TRP A 161 -4.24 -14.62 -15.62
CA TRP A 161 -2.79 -14.58 -15.74
C TRP A 161 -2.37 -15.09 -17.11
N LEU A 162 -1.70 -14.24 -17.90
CA LEU A 162 -1.25 -14.60 -19.25
C LEU A 162 0.18 -15.18 -19.27
N GLY A 163 0.95 -14.97 -18.21
CA GLY A 163 2.34 -15.46 -18.13
C GLY A 163 3.31 -14.76 -19.10
N ILE A 164 2.99 -13.56 -19.56
CA ILE A 164 3.83 -12.80 -20.49
C ILE A 164 4.37 -11.54 -19.81
N ASN A 165 5.60 -11.17 -20.15
CA ASN A 165 6.14 -9.84 -19.86
C ASN A 165 6.07 -9.00 -21.13
N SER A 166 5.65 -7.76 -20.98
CA SER A 166 5.54 -6.84 -22.11
C SER A 166 6.20 -5.51 -21.80
N GLU A 167 6.73 -4.85 -22.82
CA GLU A 167 7.26 -3.49 -22.76
C GLU A 167 6.58 -2.62 -23.80
N GLU A 168 6.33 -1.37 -23.44
CA GLU A 168 5.87 -0.36 -24.38
C GLU A 168 7.07 0.41 -24.95
N SER A 169 7.15 0.48 -26.27
CA SER A 169 8.13 1.29 -26.97
C SER A 169 7.49 1.96 -28.18
N HIS A 170 7.60 3.29 -28.27
CA HIS A 170 7.05 4.10 -29.35
C HIS A 170 5.56 3.87 -29.63
N GLY A 171 4.75 3.75 -28.55
CA GLY A 171 3.30 3.53 -28.64
C GLY A 171 2.90 2.12 -29.11
N ARG A 172 3.82 1.15 -29.06
CA ARG A 172 3.57 -0.27 -29.37
C ARG A 172 3.97 -1.13 -28.18
N VAL A 173 3.16 -2.14 -27.90
CA VAL A 173 3.43 -3.13 -26.85
C VAL A 173 4.12 -4.33 -27.49
N PHE A 174 5.26 -4.72 -26.95
CA PHE A 174 6.06 -5.87 -27.36
C PHE A 174 6.06 -6.90 -26.23
N VAL A 175 5.83 -8.17 -26.56
CA VAL A 175 6.05 -9.27 -25.62
C VAL A 175 7.54 -9.53 -25.55
N THR A 176 8.14 -9.36 -24.38
CA THR A 176 9.59 -9.51 -24.16
C THR A 176 9.95 -10.85 -23.56
N ARG A 177 8.98 -11.53 -22.94
CA ARG A 177 9.15 -12.86 -22.34
C ARG A 177 7.80 -13.59 -22.23
N VAL A 178 7.82 -14.89 -22.41
CA VAL A 178 6.73 -15.85 -22.16
C VAL A 178 7.16 -16.85 -21.11
#